data_250053776275f2538db6846b33cb7b5c
#
_entry.id   250053776275f2538db6846b33cb7b5c
#
_cell.length_a   1.000
_cell.length_b   1.000
_cell.length_c   1.000
_cell.angle_alpha   90.00
_cell.angle_beta   90.00
_cell.angle_gamma   90.00
#
_symmetry.space_group_name_H-M   'P 1'
#
loop_
_entity.id
_entity.type
_entity.pdbx_description
1 polymer ?
#
loop_
_entity_poly.entity_id
_entity_poly.type
_entity_poly.pdbx_seq_one_letter_code
_entity_poly.pdbx_strand_id
1 'polypeptide(L)'
;ESKDFGFYLQKGLFEEYAEFGRGHAHDLAPFETYHHARGLRWPVVDNKETLWRFREGYDPYVKKGEGVRFYGKPDGKAWIFALPYQPAAEQPDADYDLWLCTGRVLEHWHTGSMTRRVPELYRAMPDAWLYMHPDDAKRRGLQRGDTIKVATRRGEISTKVETRGRNKPPLGLVFMPFFDEHRLVNKLTLDATCPISKETDFK
;
A
#
# COMPACT_ATOMS: atom_id res chain seq x y z
N GLU A 1 -22.32 24.48 -20.89
CA GLU A 1 -21.87 23.18 -20.66
C GLU A 1 -22.67 22.60 -19.55
N SER A 2 -22.97 21.39 -19.78
CA SER A 2 -23.97 20.72 -18.98
C SER A 2 -23.37 20.24 -17.64
N LYS A 3 -24.23 19.89 -16.71
CA LYS A 3 -23.87 19.15 -15.50
C LYS A 3 -23.11 17.84 -15.79
N ASP A 4 -23.08 17.41 -17.04
CA ASP A 4 -22.35 16.22 -17.50
C ASP A 4 -20.91 16.51 -17.93
N PHE A 5 -20.46 17.75 -17.83
CA PHE A 5 -19.10 18.15 -18.23
C PHE A 5 -18.01 17.25 -17.65
N GLY A 6 -18.09 16.94 -16.38
CA GLY A 6 -17.12 16.02 -15.73
C GLY A 6 -17.12 14.61 -16.31
N PHE A 7 -18.30 14.10 -16.69
CA PHE A 7 -18.43 12.79 -17.33
C PHE A 7 -17.74 12.77 -18.71
N TYR A 8 -18.01 13.75 -19.54
CA TYR A 8 -17.41 13.84 -20.88
C TYR A 8 -15.90 14.04 -20.81
N LEU A 9 -15.42 14.85 -19.90
CA LEU A 9 -13.99 15.02 -19.69
C LEU A 9 -13.32 13.72 -19.25
N GLN A 10 -13.89 13.02 -18.28
CA GLN A 10 -13.39 11.73 -17.81
C GLN A 10 -13.42 10.68 -18.91
N LYS A 11 -14.50 10.61 -19.69
CA LYS A 11 -14.58 9.72 -20.85
C LYS A 11 -13.46 10.00 -21.84
N GLY A 12 -13.28 11.25 -22.24
CA GLY A 12 -12.26 11.63 -23.21
C GLY A 12 -10.85 11.25 -22.74
N LEU A 13 -10.51 11.55 -21.49
CA LEU A 13 -9.23 11.15 -20.89
C LEU A 13 -9.04 9.65 -20.80
N PHE A 14 -10.12 8.92 -20.46
CA PHE A 14 -10.05 7.46 -20.39
C PHE A 14 -9.85 6.82 -21.75
N GLU A 15 -10.56 7.27 -22.78
CA GLU A 15 -10.42 6.74 -24.15
C GLU A 15 -9.03 7.05 -24.71
N GLU A 16 -8.49 8.23 -24.47
CA GLU A 16 -7.10 8.57 -24.81
C GLU A 16 -6.12 7.62 -24.09
N TYR A 17 -6.29 7.41 -22.79
CA TYR A 17 -5.47 6.47 -22.03
C TYR A 17 -5.56 5.04 -22.59
N ALA A 18 -6.75 4.60 -22.98
CA ALA A 18 -6.97 3.26 -23.53
C ALA A 18 -6.18 3.00 -24.83
N GLU A 19 -5.98 4.05 -25.65
CA GLU A 19 -5.17 3.94 -26.88
C GLU A 19 -3.72 3.55 -26.59
N PHE A 20 -3.11 4.03 -25.51
CA PHE A 20 -1.75 3.65 -25.14
C PHE A 20 -1.59 2.18 -24.76
N GLY A 21 -2.67 1.53 -24.32
CA GLY A 21 -2.68 0.11 -23.98
C GLY A 21 -2.93 -0.80 -25.17
N ARG A 22 -3.51 -0.27 -26.24
CA ARG A 22 -3.95 -1.03 -27.42
C ARG A 22 -2.76 -1.67 -28.14
N GLY A 23 -2.83 -2.95 -28.37
CA GLY A 23 -1.75 -3.71 -29.02
C GLY A 23 -0.53 -4.01 -28.13
N HIS A 24 -0.55 -3.57 -26.89
CA HIS A 24 0.51 -3.81 -25.91
C HIS A 24 0.10 -4.77 -24.79
N ALA A 25 -0.92 -5.58 -25.03
CA ALA A 25 -1.50 -6.51 -24.05
C ALA A 25 -2.06 -5.83 -22.79
N HIS A 26 -2.57 -4.60 -22.97
CA HIS A 26 -3.17 -3.75 -21.96
C HIS A 26 -4.53 -3.20 -22.40
N ASP A 27 -5.25 -3.97 -23.21
CA ASP A 27 -6.51 -3.54 -23.81
C ASP A 27 -7.58 -3.29 -22.75
N LEU A 28 -8.33 -2.21 -22.94
CA LEU A 28 -9.43 -1.78 -22.10
C LEU A 28 -10.74 -1.77 -22.90
N ALA A 29 -11.86 -1.99 -22.21
CA ALA A 29 -13.19 -1.76 -22.79
C ALA A 29 -13.47 -0.26 -22.97
N PRO A 30 -14.44 0.13 -23.80
CA PRO A 30 -14.92 1.51 -23.84
C PRO A 30 -15.39 2.01 -22.49
N PHE A 31 -15.25 3.29 -22.24
CA PHE A 31 -15.63 3.95 -20.97
C PHE A 31 -17.04 3.60 -20.49
N GLU A 32 -18.02 3.64 -21.39
CA GLU A 32 -19.41 3.31 -21.06
C GLU A 32 -19.57 1.89 -20.54
N THR A 33 -18.79 0.94 -21.06
CA THR A 33 -18.83 -0.46 -20.61
C THR A 33 -18.44 -0.55 -19.14
N TYR A 34 -17.37 0.14 -18.72
CA TYR A 34 -16.96 0.20 -17.32
C TYR A 34 -17.96 0.93 -16.44
N HIS A 35 -18.52 2.02 -16.96
CA HIS A 35 -19.52 2.80 -16.23
C HIS A 35 -20.78 1.96 -15.90
N HIS A 36 -21.26 1.17 -16.84
CA HIS A 36 -22.40 0.29 -16.64
C HIS A 36 -22.09 -0.97 -15.82
N ALA A 37 -20.97 -1.61 -16.10
CA ALA A 37 -20.58 -2.86 -15.44
C ALA A 37 -20.04 -2.68 -14.02
N ARG A 38 -19.72 -1.43 -13.60
CA ARG A 38 -19.12 -1.11 -12.30
C ARG A 38 -17.74 -1.74 -12.08
N GLY A 39 -17.05 -2.10 -13.16
CA GLY A 39 -15.72 -2.69 -13.15
C GLY A 39 -15.66 -3.99 -13.94
N LEU A 40 -14.53 -4.22 -14.60
CA LEU A 40 -14.22 -5.43 -15.34
C LEU A 40 -12.80 -5.85 -15.02
N ARG A 41 -12.53 -7.15 -15.04
CA ARG A 41 -11.16 -7.66 -14.88
C ARG A 41 -10.35 -7.35 -16.12
N TRP A 42 -9.25 -6.73 -15.93
CA TRP A 42 -8.32 -6.32 -16.97
C TRP A 42 -7.31 -7.43 -17.34
N PRO A 43 -6.87 -7.54 -18.59
CA PRO A 43 -7.31 -6.77 -19.77
C PRO A 43 -8.70 -7.17 -20.27
N VAL A 44 -9.31 -6.27 -21.04
CA VAL A 44 -10.61 -6.53 -21.68
C VAL A 44 -10.41 -6.55 -23.19
N VAL A 45 -10.53 -7.73 -23.79
CA VAL A 45 -10.35 -7.96 -25.22
C VAL A 45 -11.69 -8.36 -25.82
N ASP A 46 -12.07 -7.73 -26.92
CA ASP A 46 -13.36 -7.97 -27.59
C ASP A 46 -14.57 -7.88 -26.62
N ASN A 47 -14.55 -6.88 -25.74
CA ASN A 47 -15.55 -6.66 -24.68
C ASN A 47 -15.70 -7.83 -23.69
N LYS A 48 -14.71 -8.70 -23.59
CA LYS A 48 -14.66 -9.79 -22.62
C LYS A 48 -13.57 -9.55 -21.60
N GLU A 49 -13.93 -9.59 -20.32
CA GLU A 49 -12.95 -9.52 -19.25
C GLU A 49 -12.04 -10.76 -19.20
N THR A 50 -10.82 -10.59 -18.77
CA THR A 50 -9.87 -11.68 -18.58
C THR A 50 -9.92 -12.19 -17.15
N LEU A 51 -10.44 -13.40 -16.94
CA LEU A 51 -10.54 -13.99 -15.60
C LEU A 51 -9.17 -14.41 -15.08
N TRP A 52 -8.33 -14.95 -15.93
CA TRP A 52 -6.98 -15.37 -15.60
C TRP A 52 -6.00 -15.00 -16.69
N ARG A 53 -5.01 -14.24 -16.34
CA ARG A 53 -3.78 -14.06 -17.09
C ARG A 53 -2.79 -15.16 -16.70
N PHE A 54 -1.82 -15.45 -17.54
CA PHE A 54 -0.76 -16.44 -17.25
C PHE A 54 -1.29 -17.84 -16.91
N ARG A 55 -2.43 -18.20 -17.47
CA ARG A 55 -2.99 -19.54 -17.42
C ARG A 55 -3.27 -20.03 -18.83
N GLU A 56 -2.80 -21.21 -19.17
CA GLU A 56 -2.96 -21.78 -20.51
C GLU A 56 -4.42 -21.84 -20.94
N GLY A 57 -4.69 -21.34 -22.15
CA GLY A 57 -6.02 -21.30 -22.74
C GLY A 57 -6.95 -20.21 -22.23
N TYR A 58 -6.51 -19.35 -21.31
CA TYR A 58 -7.31 -18.26 -20.73
C TYR A 58 -6.77 -16.85 -21.04
N ASP A 59 -5.48 -16.74 -21.34
CA ASP A 59 -4.88 -15.46 -21.72
C ASP A 59 -5.31 -15.10 -23.16
N PRO A 60 -5.98 -13.95 -23.38
CA PRO A 60 -6.50 -13.58 -24.70
C PRO A 60 -5.41 -13.29 -25.75
N TYR A 61 -4.16 -13.09 -25.30
CA TYR A 61 -3.02 -12.79 -26.17
C TYR A 61 -2.17 -14.01 -26.52
N VAL A 62 -2.50 -15.17 -25.96
CA VAL A 62 -1.74 -16.41 -26.17
C VAL A 62 -2.68 -17.46 -26.77
N LYS A 63 -2.30 -18.02 -27.92
CA LYS A 63 -3.09 -19.07 -28.56
C LYS A 63 -3.16 -20.31 -27.67
N LYS A 64 -4.31 -20.97 -27.70
CA LYS A 64 -4.50 -22.22 -26.97
C LYS A 64 -3.50 -23.25 -27.48
N GLY A 65 -2.77 -23.88 -26.56
CA GLY A 65 -1.71 -24.86 -26.88
C GLY A 65 -0.31 -24.25 -26.94
N GLU A 66 -0.16 -22.92 -26.84
CA GLU A 66 1.15 -22.27 -26.79
C GLU A 66 1.68 -22.08 -25.33
N GLY A 67 0.97 -22.63 -24.35
CA GLY A 67 1.38 -22.58 -22.95
C GLY A 67 1.08 -21.25 -22.26
N VAL A 68 1.97 -20.82 -21.36
CA VAL A 68 1.90 -19.57 -20.63
C VAL A 68 3.01 -18.64 -21.09
N ARG A 69 2.66 -17.37 -21.33
CA ARG A 69 3.62 -16.37 -21.77
C ARG A 69 3.63 -15.18 -20.80
N PHE A 70 4.81 -14.85 -20.30
CA PHE A 70 5.03 -13.65 -19.49
C PHE A 70 5.51 -12.50 -20.38
N TYR A 71 5.04 -11.29 -20.09
CA TYR A 71 5.39 -10.10 -20.86
C TYR A 71 6.67 -9.44 -20.30
N GLY A 72 7.33 -8.67 -21.13
CA GLY A 72 8.57 -8.00 -20.76
C GLY A 72 9.86 -8.74 -21.15
N LYS A 73 9.73 -9.99 -21.68
CA LYS A 73 10.86 -10.72 -22.27
C LYS A 73 10.49 -11.29 -23.63
N PRO A 74 11.39 -11.25 -24.62
CA PRO A 74 11.12 -11.82 -25.94
C PRO A 74 10.81 -13.32 -25.95
N ASP A 75 11.38 -14.08 -25.01
CA ASP A 75 11.18 -15.52 -24.88
C ASP A 75 9.90 -15.89 -24.12
N GLY A 76 9.15 -14.91 -23.61
CA GLY A 76 7.91 -15.11 -22.87
C GLY A 76 8.06 -15.80 -21.51
N LYS A 77 9.27 -15.97 -21.00
CA LYS A 77 9.52 -16.63 -19.70
C LYS A 77 9.47 -15.63 -18.56
N ALA A 78 9.06 -16.09 -17.38
CA ALA A 78 9.12 -15.29 -16.16
C ALA A 78 10.55 -14.94 -15.78
N TRP A 79 10.74 -13.78 -15.17
CA TRP A 79 11.96 -13.47 -14.46
C TRP A 79 11.93 -14.15 -13.10
N ILE A 80 12.97 -14.91 -12.79
CA ILE A 80 13.16 -15.52 -11.49
C ILE A 80 14.51 -15.04 -10.97
N PHE A 81 14.48 -14.30 -9.86
CA PHE A 81 15.67 -13.73 -9.24
C PHE A 81 16.02 -14.53 -7.99
N ALA A 82 17.22 -15.08 -7.92
CA ALA A 82 17.75 -15.68 -6.71
C ALA A 82 18.24 -14.55 -5.78
N LEU A 83 17.33 -14.01 -4.98
CA LEU A 83 17.64 -12.92 -4.06
C LEU A 83 17.86 -13.50 -2.65
N PRO A 84 19.08 -13.41 -2.09
CA PRO A 84 19.30 -13.78 -0.71
C PRO A 84 18.56 -12.80 0.22
N TYR A 85 18.15 -13.30 1.38
CA TYR A 85 17.57 -12.45 2.41
C TYR A 85 18.61 -11.41 2.87
N GLN A 86 18.21 -10.16 2.92
CA GLN A 86 18.95 -9.07 3.54
C GLN A 86 18.10 -8.49 4.68
N PRO A 87 18.64 -8.39 5.89
CA PRO A 87 17.92 -7.79 7.00
C PRO A 87 17.74 -6.28 6.76
N ALA A 88 16.85 -5.67 7.54
CA ALA A 88 16.74 -4.21 7.60
C ALA A 88 18.12 -3.59 7.96
N ALA A 89 18.35 -2.38 7.46
CA ALA A 89 19.62 -1.67 7.64
C ALA A 89 19.96 -1.40 9.12
N GLU A 90 18.94 -1.33 9.98
CA GLU A 90 19.09 -1.21 11.43
C GLU A 90 18.22 -2.28 12.11
N GLN A 91 18.74 -2.87 13.18
CA GLN A 91 18.06 -3.91 13.95
C GLN A 91 17.92 -3.50 15.42
N PRO A 92 16.95 -4.07 16.15
CA PRO A 92 16.85 -3.86 17.59
C PRO A 92 18.13 -4.26 18.32
N ASP A 93 18.44 -3.53 19.39
CA ASP A 93 19.55 -3.80 20.28
C ASP A 93 19.16 -3.51 21.75
N ALA A 94 20.16 -3.45 22.62
CA ALA A 94 19.93 -3.23 24.06
C ALA A 94 19.36 -1.85 24.40
N ASP A 95 19.67 -0.84 23.59
CA ASP A 95 19.20 0.54 23.83
C ASP A 95 17.84 0.79 23.15
N TYR A 96 17.58 0.12 22.03
CA TYR A 96 16.36 0.22 21.21
C TYR A 96 15.84 -1.18 20.92
N ASP A 97 15.10 -1.74 21.84
CA ASP A 97 14.74 -3.16 21.90
C ASP A 97 13.50 -3.56 21.09
N LEU A 98 12.88 -2.64 20.36
CA LEU A 98 11.67 -2.87 19.59
C LEU A 98 11.85 -2.54 18.10
N TRP A 99 11.26 -3.35 17.25
CA TRP A 99 11.02 -2.99 15.86
C TRP A 99 9.93 -1.92 15.75
N LEU A 100 10.16 -0.89 14.96
CA LEU A 100 9.13 0.06 14.55
C LEU A 100 8.67 -0.23 13.13
N CYS A 101 7.39 -0.50 12.96
CA CYS A 101 6.75 -0.60 11.65
C CYS A 101 5.81 0.59 11.43
N THR A 102 5.83 1.17 10.25
CA THR A 102 4.91 2.25 9.86
C THR A 102 3.97 1.78 8.77
N GLY A 103 2.80 2.42 8.65
CA GLY A 103 1.83 2.03 7.64
C GLY A 103 0.56 2.85 7.70
N ARG A 104 -0.53 2.26 7.24
CA ARG A 104 -1.85 2.90 7.14
C ARG A 104 -2.82 2.34 8.16
N VAL A 105 -3.85 3.12 8.46
CA VAL A 105 -5.04 2.67 9.19
C VAL A 105 -6.23 2.61 8.25
N LEU A 106 -7.25 1.86 8.63
CA LEU A 106 -8.44 1.68 7.78
C LEU A 106 -9.19 2.99 7.54
N GLU A 107 -9.21 3.86 8.55
CA GLU A 107 -9.96 5.11 8.57
C GLU A 107 -9.35 6.19 7.67
N HIS A 108 -8.05 6.10 7.39
CA HIS A 108 -7.35 7.13 6.61
C HIS A 108 -6.63 6.58 5.39
N TRP A 109 -6.94 7.18 4.25
CA TRP A 109 -6.23 6.90 3.02
C TRP A 109 -4.86 7.60 3.04
N HIS A 110 -3.80 6.79 2.97
CA HIS A 110 -2.41 7.25 2.89
C HIS A 110 -2.06 8.26 4.01
N THR A 111 -1.71 9.50 3.67
CA THR A 111 -1.39 10.59 4.59
C THR A 111 -2.61 11.25 5.24
N GLY A 112 -3.81 10.81 4.91
CA GLY A 112 -5.05 11.36 5.45
C GLY A 112 -5.46 12.73 4.90
N SER A 113 -4.74 13.26 3.90
CA SER A 113 -5.00 14.60 3.35
C SER A 113 -6.43 14.80 2.82
N MET A 114 -7.07 13.72 2.40
CA MET A 114 -8.49 13.73 1.99
C MET A 114 -9.41 13.23 3.10
N THR A 115 -9.12 12.06 3.65
CA THR A 115 -10.01 11.37 4.59
C THR A 115 -10.14 12.05 5.93
N ARG A 116 -9.12 12.79 6.41
CA ARG A 116 -9.23 13.62 7.62
C ARG A 116 -10.19 14.80 7.47
N ARG A 117 -10.61 15.13 6.25
CA ARG A 117 -11.65 16.13 5.96
C ARG A 117 -13.06 15.56 6.06
N VAL A 118 -13.21 14.24 6.21
CA VAL A 118 -14.48 13.56 6.44
C VAL A 118 -14.70 13.44 7.95
N PRO A 119 -15.68 14.13 8.53
CA PRO A 119 -15.83 14.23 10.00
C PRO A 119 -15.99 12.87 10.69
N GLU A 120 -16.65 11.90 10.05
CA GLU A 120 -16.86 10.55 10.58
C GLU A 120 -15.55 9.78 10.71
N LEU A 121 -14.73 9.83 9.67
CA LEU A 121 -13.41 9.18 9.64
C LEU A 121 -12.45 9.85 10.61
N TYR A 122 -12.47 11.19 10.65
CA TYR A 122 -11.65 11.94 11.60
C TYR A 122 -12.01 11.62 13.06
N ARG A 123 -13.31 11.55 13.40
CA ARG A 123 -13.74 11.17 14.75
C ARG A 123 -13.36 9.74 15.12
N ALA A 124 -13.37 8.83 14.15
CA ALA A 124 -12.99 7.44 14.38
C ALA A 124 -11.50 7.28 14.69
N MET A 125 -10.64 8.07 14.03
CA MET A 125 -9.18 8.03 14.20
C MET A 125 -8.59 9.46 14.12
N PRO A 126 -8.71 10.27 15.18
CA PRO A 126 -8.24 11.66 15.14
C PRO A 126 -6.72 11.79 15.16
N ASP A 127 -6.05 10.88 15.86
CA ASP A 127 -4.62 10.92 16.16
C ASP A 127 -3.94 9.61 15.81
N ALA A 128 -2.67 9.67 15.44
CA ALA A 128 -1.83 8.48 15.29
C ALA A 128 -1.39 8.00 16.68
N TRP A 129 -1.83 6.80 17.06
CA TRP A 129 -1.38 6.13 18.29
C TRP A 129 -0.34 5.07 17.95
N LEU A 130 0.52 4.75 18.92
CA LEU A 130 1.42 3.62 18.83
C LEU A 130 0.71 2.35 19.27
N TYR A 131 0.63 1.36 18.38
CA TYR A 131 0.10 0.04 18.68
C TYR A 131 1.21 -0.85 19.24
N MET A 132 0.95 -1.49 20.36
CA MET A 132 1.90 -2.35 21.07
C MET A 132 1.22 -3.62 21.54
N HIS A 133 1.94 -4.73 21.53
CA HIS A 133 1.43 -5.98 22.10
C HIS A 133 1.15 -5.80 23.60
N PRO A 134 0.04 -6.33 24.14
CA PRO A 134 -0.32 -6.17 25.56
C PRO A 134 0.78 -6.61 26.54
N ASP A 135 1.48 -7.70 26.22
CA ASP A 135 2.56 -8.21 27.08
C ASP A 135 3.80 -7.32 27.04
N ASP A 136 4.08 -6.69 25.90
CA ASP A 136 5.15 -5.68 25.81
C ASP A 136 4.80 -4.43 26.62
N ALA A 137 3.55 -4.00 26.52
CA ALA A 137 3.04 -2.87 27.32
C ALA A 137 3.10 -3.20 28.82
N LYS A 138 2.65 -4.39 29.22
CA LYS A 138 2.69 -4.83 30.62
C LYS A 138 4.12 -4.87 31.16
N ARG A 139 5.09 -5.39 30.40
CA ARG A 139 6.51 -5.40 30.81
C ARG A 139 7.07 -3.98 31.02
N ARG A 140 6.51 -2.98 30.36
CA ARG A 140 6.89 -1.57 30.46
C ARG A 140 6.01 -0.75 31.42
N GLY A 141 5.06 -1.39 32.11
CA GLY A 141 4.13 -0.72 33.02
C GLY A 141 3.14 0.22 32.32
N LEU A 142 2.87 0.01 31.02
CA LEU A 142 2.03 0.85 30.21
C LEU A 142 0.60 0.31 30.13
N GLN A 143 -0.36 1.23 30.10
CA GLN A 143 -1.78 0.96 29.89
C GLN A 143 -2.28 1.67 28.63
N ARG A 144 -3.37 1.16 28.06
CA ARG A 144 -4.03 1.80 26.93
C ARG A 144 -4.37 3.26 27.22
N GLY A 145 -3.95 4.15 26.34
CA GLY A 145 -4.21 5.59 26.43
C GLY A 145 -3.13 6.38 27.16
N ASP A 146 -2.15 5.71 27.75
CA ASP A 146 -1.01 6.42 28.36
C ASP A 146 -0.28 7.23 27.30
N THR A 147 0.14 8.42 27.68
CA THR A 147 1.02 9.24 26.86
C THR A 147 2.45 8.73 27.03
N ILE A 148 3.05 8.37 25.91
CA ILE A 148 4.39 7.81 25.86
C ILE A 148 5.30 8.64 24.96
N LYS A 149 6.60 8.58 25.24
CA LYS A 149 7.65 9.03 24.34
C LYS A 149 8.16 7.84 23.53
N VAL A 150 8.19 7.99 22.23
CA VAL A 150 8.77 7.03 21.30
C VAL A 150 10.04 7.63 20.75
N ALA A 151 11.15 6.96 20.92
CA ALA A 151 12.47 7.46 20.52
C ALA A 151 13.22 6.46 19.67
N THR A 152 14.03 6.98 18.75
CA THR A 152 15.05 6.27 17.99
C THR A 152 16.35 7.09 18.03
N ARG A 153 17.41 6.60 17.38
CA ARG A 153 18.66 7.36 17.26
C ARG A 153 18.51 8.68 16.51
N ARG A 154 17.41 8.87 15.76
CA ARG A 154 17.15 10.06 14.92
C ARG A 154 16.29 11.11 15.57
N GLY A 155 15.49 10.74 16.56
CA GLY A 155 14.63 11.68 17.22
C GLY A 155 13.58 11.02 18.11
N GLU A 156 12.67 11.85 18.57
CA GLU A 156 11.59 11.42 19.47
C GLU A 156 10.27 12.11 19.13
N ILE A 157 9.19 11.44 19.43
CA ILE A 157 7.82 11.98 19.37
C ILE A 157 7.03 11.53 20.59
N SER A 158 6.00 12.29 20.94
CA SER A 158 5.04 11.90 21.97
C SER A 158 3.72 11.48 21.35
N THR A 159 3.18 10.36 21.79
CA THR A 159 1.89 9.85 21.35
C THR A 159 1.23 9.03 22.46
N LYS A 160 0.04 8.50 22.19
CA LYS A 160 -0.64 7.57 23.09
C LYS A 160 -0.40 6.13 22.64
N VAL A 161 -0.42 5.20 23.60
CA VAL A 161 -0.28 3.78 23.32
C VAL A 161 -1.65 3.08 23.20
N GLU A 162 -1.80 2.27 22.17
CA GLU A 162 -2.93 1.36 21.98
C GLU A 162 -2.46 -0.09 22.20
N THR A 163 -3.04 -0.74 23.20
CA THR A 163 -2.69 -2.11 23.60
C THR A 163 -3.82 -3.11 23.36
N ARG A 164 -4.94 -2.66 22.80
CA ARG A 164 -6.14 -3.49 22.54
C ARG A 164 -6.60 -3.32 21.10
N GLY A 165 -7.50 -4.17 20.66
CA GLY A 165 -8.13 -4.05 19.36
C GLY A 165 -7.58 -4.98 18.28
N ARG A 166 -8.02 -4.76 17.05
CA ARG A 166 -7.72 -5.63 15.89
C ARG A 166 -6.27 -5.58 15.43
N ASN A 167 -5.61 -4.46 15.62
CA ASN A 167 -4.27 -4.19 15.09
C ASN A 167 -3.18 -4.50 16.13
N LYS A 168 -3.28 -5.65 16.78
CA LYS A 168 -2.29 -6.11 17.74
C LYS A 168 -1.01 -6.54 17.01
N PRO A 169 0.12 -5.84 17.15
CA PRO A 169 1.38 -6.25 16.54
C PRO A 169 1.94 -7.49 17.26
N PRO A 170 2.84 -8.23 16.63
CA PRO A 170 3.62 -9.27 17.29
C PRO A 170 4.44 -8.74 18.47
N LEU A 171 4.84 -9.63 19.38
CA LEU A 171 5.80 -9.29 20.44
C LEU A 171 7.12 -8.75 19.85
N GLY A 172 7.66 -7.72 20.47
CA GLY A 172 8.89 -7.08 20.03
C GLY A 172 8.73 -6.11 18.86
N LEU A 173 7.49 -5.91 18.37
CA LEU A 173 7.19 -4.99 17.30
C LEU A 173 6.13 -3.98 17.73
N VAL A 174 6.34 -2.72 17.39
CA VAL A 174 5.34 -1.65 17.51
C VAL A 174 4.99 -1.10 16.15
N PHE A 175 3.74 -0.65 16.01
CA PHE A 175 3.25 -0.06 14.77
C PHE A 175 2.74 1.35 15.03
N MET A 176 3.07 2.28 14.14
CA MET A 176 2.51 3.64 14.19
C MET A 176 2.16 4.12 12.79
N PRO A 177 0.91 4.58 12.57
CA PRO A 177 0.52 5.09 11.25
C PRO A 177 1.16 6.45 10.96
N PHE A 178 1.35 6.74 9.66
CA PHE A 178 2.07 7.94 9.20
C PHE A 178 1.17 9.11 8.78
N PHE A 179 -0.14 9.04 9.04
CA PHE A 179 -1.10 10.06 8.56
C PHE A 179 -1.12 11.36 9.38
N ASP A 180 -0.54 11.37 10.58
CA ASP A 180 -0.66 12.47 11.53
C ASP A 180 0.52 13.44 11.43
N GLU A 181 0.26 14.64 10.94
CA GLU A 181 1.28 15.69 10.77
C GLU A 181 1.84 16.24 12.11
N HIS A 182 1.07 16.10 13.20
CA HIS A 182 1.51 16.53 14.53
C HIS A 182 2.36 15.47 15.24
N ARG A 183 2.28 14.21 14.78
CA ARG A 183 2.99 13.04 15.32
C ARG A 183 3.69 12.29 14.21
N LEU A 184 4.58 12.99 13.52
CA LEU A 184 5.28 12.46 12.33
C LEU A 184 6.20 11.31 12.68
N VAL A 185 5.73 10.09 12.49
CA VAL A 185 6.54 8.88 12.71
C VAL A 185 7.80 8.86 11.84
N ASN A 186 7.79 9.53 10.69
CA ASN A 186 8.96 9.64 9.81
C ASN A 186 10.15 10.40 10.44
N LYS A 187 9.95 11.12 11.55
CA LYS A 187 11.07 11.64 12.36
C LYS A 187 11.88 10.54 13.04
N LEU A 188 11.32 9.36 13.15
CA LEU A 188 11.92 8.21 13.82
C LEU A 188 12.58 7.24 12.85
N THR A 189 12.22 7.30 11.56
CA THR A 189 12.67 6.33 10.56
C THR A 189 14.08 6.62 10.04
N LEU A 190 14.77 5.55 9.64
CA LEU A 190 16.12 5.63 9.06
C LEU A 190 16.06 6.16 7.63
N ASP A 191 17.07 6.93 7.24
CA ASP A 191 17.27 7.37 5.85
C ASP A 191 18.06 6.31 5.06
N ALA A 192 17.49 5.12 4.95
CA ALA A 192 18.07 4.04 4.17
C ALA A 192 17.46 4.00 2.78
N THR A 193 18.28 3.76 1.77
CA THR A 193 17.88 3.73 0.36
C THR A 193 18.45 2.48 -0.30
N CYS A 194 17.63 1.79 -1.07
CA CYS A 194 18.08 0.67 -1.89
C CYS A 194 19.14 1.15 -2.91
N PRO A 195 20.33 0.54 -2.94
CA PRO A 195 21.40 1.00 -3.83
C PRO A 195 21.08 0.79 -5.32
N ILE A 196 20.13 -0.08 -5.64
CA ILE A 196 19.74 -0.42 -7.02
C ILE A 196 18.57 0.43 -7.46
N SER A 197 17.41 0.32 -6.79
CA SER A 197 16.17 1.01 -7.18
C SER A 197 16.13 2.48 -6.76
N LYS A 198 16.97 2.89 -5.82
CA LYS A 198 16.98 4.22 -5.18
C LYS A 198 15.69 4.53 -4.40
N GLU A 199 14.89 3.54 -4.17
CA GLU A 199 13.71 3.65 -3.31
C GLU A 199 14.10 3.57 -1.83
N THR A 200 13.21 4.05 -0.97
CA THR A 200 13.42 3.92 0.48
C THR A 200 13.41 2.45 0.88
N ASP A 201 14.43 2.04 1.62
CA ASP A 201 14.58 0.71 2.16
C ASP A 201 13.80 0.55 3.47
N PHE A 202 13.85 -0.63 4.07
CA PHE A 202 13.26 -0.89 5.38
C PHE A 202 13.86 -0.01 6.47
N LYS A 203 13.00 0.53 7.31
CA LYS A 203 13.36 1.53 8.30
C LYS A 203 12.98 1.09 9.71
#